data_c13c7af2e36b4fda627d2fcf84174dea
#
_entry.id   c13c7af2e36b4fda627d2fcf84174dea
#
_cell.length_a   1.000
_cell.length_b   1.000
_cell.length_c   1.000
_cell.angle_alpha   90.00
_cell.angle_beta   90.00
_cell.angle_gamma   90.00
#
_symmetry.space_group_name_H-M   'P 1'
#
loop_
_entity.id
_entity.type
_entity.pdbx_description
1 polymer ?
#
loop_
_entity_poly.entity_id
_entity_poly.type
_entity_poly.pdbx_seq_one_letter_code
_entity_poly.pdbx_strand_id
1 'polypeptide(L)'
;MGTELDARGVDTRNALWSALALTAAPDVVREVHADYLGAGARVITTNTYQATLPALIRSGEDDAGAREVIAAGVRLAKEAAHRFETEHPEEPVLVAGGLGPYGAYLADGSEYTGAYDIDIPEDPGFREVHLPRIEVLVGEGVDLFALETLPRLDEAQALLAMVKGLAPQAECWISFQVRSDGTRLADGTPLAEAAAWAAQEGMVVAVGINCVAPDVVGRALPVLRAATDK
;
A
#
# COMPACT_ATOMS: atom_id res chain seq x y z
N MET A 1 -10.04 -2.54 3.69
CA MET A 1 -9.97 -1.87 5.02
C MET A 1 -10.98 -0.73 5.13
N GLY A 2 -10.86 0.40 4.41
CA GLY A 2 -11.69 1.59 4.61
C GLY A 2 -13.21 1.35 4.59
N THR A 3 -13.74 0.69 3.56
CA THR A 3 -15.18 0.36 3.46
C THR A 3 -15.68 -0.53 4.61
N GLU A 4 -14.83 -1.40 5.14
CA GLU A 4 -15.17 -2.23 6.29
C GLU A 4 -15.18 -1.42 7.60
N LEU A 5 -14.29 -0.44 7.72
CA LEU A 5 -14.29 0.50 8.83
C LEU A 5 -15.56 1.38 8.81
N ASP A 6 -15.93 1.94 7.64
CA ASP A 6 -17.18 2.70 7.47
C ASP A 6 -18.41 1.86 7.83
N ALA A 7 -18.47 0.60 7.39
CA ALA A 7 -19.57 -0.32 7.71
C ALA A 7 -19.70 -0.60 9.22
N ARG A 8 -18.59 -0.46 9.97
CA ARG A 8 -18.54 -0.61 11.43
C ARG A 8 -18.66 0.72 12.18
N GLY A 9 -19.00 1.81 11.47
CA GLY A 9 -19.27 3.12 12.08
C GLY A 9 -18.02 3.95 12.38
N VAL A 10 -16.84 3.57 11.88
CA VAL A 10 -15.63 4.39 11.99
C VAL A 10 -15.67 5.46 10.89
N ASP A 11 -15.61 6.73 11.25
CA ASP A 11 -15.61 7.83 10.27
C ASP A 11 -14.25 7.92 9.55
N THR A 12 -14.25 7.56 8.27
CA THR A 12 -13.06 7.64 7.40
C THR A 12 -13.03 8.91 6.53
N ARG A 13 -13.97 9.85 6.70
CA ARG A 13 -14.08 11.11 5.93
C ARG A 13 -13.16 12.19 6.49
N ASN A 14 -11.86 11.94 6.47
CA ASN A 14 -10.84 12.86 6.96
C ASN A 14 -9.54 12.71 6.13
N ALA A 15 -8.57 13.62 6.32
CA ALA A 15 -7.32 13.63 5.56
C ALA A 15 -6.42 12.39 5.79
N LEU A 16 -6.60 11.66 6.89
CA LEU A 16 -5.89 10.40 7.17
C LEU A 16 -6.66 9.18 6.69
N TRP A 17 -7.90 9.37 6.22
CA TRP A 17 -8.81 8.30 5.79
C TRP A 17 -8.84 7.15 6.78
N SER A 18 -8.53 5.92 6.34
CA SER A 18 -8.52 4.73 7.21
C SER A 18 -7.38 4.72 8.25
N ALA A 19 -6.32 5.51 8.05
CA ALA A 19 -5.20 5.55 9.00
C ALA A 19 -5.60 6.15 10.37
N LEU A 20 -6.61 7.02 10.42
CA LEU A 20 -7.14 7.51 11.69
C LEU A 20 -7.64 6.38 12.60
N ALA A 21 -8.14 5.28 12.03
CA ALA A 21 -8.62 4.13 12.80
C ALA A 21 -7.52 3.45 13.63
N LEU A 22 -6.24 3.63 13.28
CA LEU A 22 -5.12 3.08 14.04
C LEU A 22 -5.05 3.64 15.48
N THR A 23 -5.52 4.87 15.67
CA THR A 23 -5.60 5.51 16.99
C THR A 23 -7.02 5.54 17.55
N ALA A 24 -8.02 5.81 16.71
CA ALA A 24 -9.40 6.02 17.14
C ALA A 24 -10.18 4.70 17.36
N ALA A 25 -9.85 3.64 16.65
CA ALA A 25 -10.57 2.36 16.69
C ALA A 25 -9.67 1.15 16.39
N PRO A 26 -8.55 0.94 17.12
CA PRO A 26 -7.58 -0.13 16.84
C PRO A 26 -8.21 -1.53 16.91
N ASP A 27 -9.15 -1.76 17.82
CA ASP A 27 -9.84 -3.03 17.93
C ASP A 27 -10.65 -3.36 16.67
N VAL A 28 -11.30 -2.35 16.06
CA VAL A 28 -12.05 -2.53 14.80
C VAL A 28 -11.09 -2.86 13.65
N VAL A 29 -9.90 -2.26 13.60
CA VAL A 29 -8.88 -2.60 12.60
C VAL A 29 -8.48 -4.07 12.73
N ARG A 30 -8.24 -4.53 13.97
CA ARG A 30 -7.89 -5.94 14.24
C ARG A 30 -9.03 -6.91 13.85
N GLU A 31 -10.27 -6.56 14.16
CA GLU A 31 -11.45 -7.36 13.77
C GLU A 31 -11.56 -7.47 12.24
N VAL A 32 -11.36 -6.38 11.50
CA VAL A 32 -11.36 -6.43 10.04
C VAL A 32 -10.31 -7.40 9.50
N HIS A 33 -9.08 -7.38 10.04
CA HIS A 33 -8.07 -8.35 9.65
C HIS A 33 -8.51 -9.80 9.95
N ALA A 34 -9.06 -10.03 11.13
CA ALA A 34 -9.55 -11.36 11.54
C ALA A 34 -10.68 -11.86 10.62
N ASP A 35 -11.61 -11.01 10.23
CA ASP A 35 -12.71 -11.38 9.32
C ASP A 35 -12.21 -11.76 7.93
N TYR A 36 -11.21 -11.04 7.39
CA TYR A 36 -10.60 -11.41 6.12
C TYR A 36 -9.85 -12.74 6.20
N LEU A 37 -9.14 -13.01 7.29
CA LEU A 37 -8.49 -14.30 7.54
C LEU A 37 -9.53 -15.42 7.63
N GLY A 38 -10.63 -15.21 8.39
CA GLY A 38 -11.75 -16.13 8.47
C GLY A 38 -12.46 -16.37 7.13
N ALA A 39 -12.46 -15.38 6.22
CA ALA A 39 -12.97 -15.50 4.87
C ALA A 39 -12.01 -16.20 3.88
N GLY A 40 -10.80 -16.58 4.33
CA GLY A 40 -9.83 -17.34 3.53
C GLY A 40 -8.62 -16.55 3.04
N ALA A 41 -8.43 -15.27 3.45
CA ALA A 41 -7.19 -14.55 3.15
C ALA A 41 -6.00 -15.22 3.84
N ARG A 42 -4.84 -15.21 3.18
CA ARG A 42 -3.55 -15.68 3.73
C ARG A 42 -2.46 -14.62 3.60
N VAL A 43 -2.79 -13.51 2.98
CA VAL A 43 -2.00 -12.28 3.01
C VAL A 43 -2.92 -11.16 3.47
N ILE A 44 -2.53 -10.44 4.51
CA ILE A 44 -3.23 -9.24 4.99
C ILE A 44 -2.32 -8.03 4.91
N THR A 45 -2.86 -6.91 4.43
CA THR A 45 -2.11 -5.67 4.28
C THR A 45 -2.32 -4.77 5.49
N THR A 46 -1.24 -4.23 6.05
CA THR A 46 -1.31 -3.27 7.16
C THR A 46 -2.15 -2.04 6.78
N ASN A 47 -2.82 -1.42 7.77
CA ASN A 47 -3.61 -0.21 7.54
C ASN A 47 -2.72 1.06 7.46
N THR A 48 -1.64 0.98 6.67
CA THR A 48 -0.62 2.03 6.56
C THR A 48 -0.60 2.73 5.19
N TYR A 49 -1.55 2.41 4.31
CA TYR A 49 -1.65 2.98 2.96
C TYR A 49 -1.50 4.51 2.94
N GLN A 50 -2.18 5.22 3.83
CA GLN A 50 -2.18 6.68 3.94
C GLN A 50 -1.49 7.19 5.21
N ALA A 51 -0.99 6.28 6.07
CA ALA A 51 -0.27 6.63 7.30
C ALA A 51 1.17 7.06 6.96
N THR A 52 1.34 8.31 6.56
CA THR A 52 2.65 8.89 6.31
C THR A 52 3.07 9.78 7.47
N LEU A 53 4.39 9.80 7.77
CA LEU A 53 4.92 10.62 8.86
C LEU A 53 4.47 12.09 8.76
N PRO A 54 4.63 12.79 7.61
CA PRO A 54 4.23 14.19 7.52
C PRO A 54 2.71 14.39 7.59
N ALA A 55 1.86 13.43 7.19
CA ALA A 55 0.41 13.56 7.35
C ALA A 55 0.00 13.43 8.82
N LEU A 56 0.59 12.51 9.56
CA LEU A 56 0.34 12.31 10.99
C LEU A 56 0.83 13.50 11.82
N ILE A 57 2.00 14.07 11.48
CA ILE A 57 2.49 15.30 12.13
C ILE A 57 1.53 16.47 11.87
N ARG A 58 1.02 16.64 10.65
CA ARG A 58 0.01 17.67 10.36
C ARG A 58 -1.31 17.46 11.13
N SER A 59 -1.61 16.23 11.51
CA SER A 59 -2.80 15.91 12.31
C SER A 59 -2.60 16.08 13.82
N GLY A 60 -1.39 16.44 14.26
CA GLY A 60 -1.09 16.80 15.64
C GLY A 60 -0.16 15.86 16.40
N GLU A 61 0.34 14.80 15.74
CA GLU A 61 1.35 13.94 16.34
C GLU A 61 2.74 14.61 16.31
N ASP A 62 3.62 14.26 17.24
CA ASP A 62 5.04 14.50 17.07
C ASP A 62 5.70 13.37 16.25
N ASP A 63 6.99 13.48 15.95
CA ASP A 63 7.72 12.48 15.14
C ASP A 63 7.61 11.07 15.76
N ALA A 64 7.79 10.97 17.07
CA ALA A 64 7.73 9.68 17.77
C ALA A 64 6.31 9.11 17.77
N GLY A 65 5.30 9.94 18.02
CA GLY A 65 3.90 9.56 17.97
C GLY A 65 3.46 9.12 16.57
N ALA A 66 3.88 9.84 15.53
CA ALA A 66 3.59 9.47 14.14
C ALA A 66 4.21 8.12 13.75
N ARG A 67 5.46 7.85 14.14
CA ARG A 67 6.10 6.54 13.94
C ARG A 67 5.38 5.44 14.71
N GLU A 68 4.94 5.70 15.93
CA GLU A 68 4.19 4.76 16.76
C GLU A 68 2.82 4.41 16.13
N VAL A 69 2.12 5.38 15.53
CA VAL A 69 0.86 5.11 14.80
C VAL A 69 1.09 4.17 13.62
N ILE A 70 2.16 4.40 12.83
CA ILE A 70 2.51 3.50 11.71
C ILE A 70 2.85 2.10 12.25
N ALA A 71 3.65 2.01 13.30
CA ALA A 71 4.04 0.75 13.94
C ALA A 71 2.81 -0.02 14.49
N ALA A 72 1.85 0.69 15.09
CA ALA A 72 0.59 0.10 15.55
C ALA A 72 -0.17 -0.59 14.41
N GLY A 73 -0.16 -0.02 13.19
CA GLY A 73 -0.76 -0.65 12.00
C GLY A 73 -0.17 -2.02 11.68
N VAL A 74 1.13 -2.20 11.87
CA VAL A 74 1.81 -3.50 11.69
C VAL A 74 1.44 -4.45 12.82
N ARG A 75 1.54 -3.98 14.07
CA ARG A 75 1.26 -4.83 15.25
C ARG A 75 -0.16 -5.36 15.24
N LEU A 76 -1.17 -4.54 14.92
CA LEU A 76 -2.56 -4.99 14.82
C LEU A 76 -2.76 -6.09 13.78
N ALA A 77 -2.09 -5.98 12.62
CA ALA A 77 -2.13 -7.02 11.59
C ALA A 77 -1.44 -8.30 12.08
N LYS A 78 -0.25 -8.19 12.69
CA LYS A 78 0.48 -9.33 13.26
C LYS A 78 -0.27 -10.03 14.39
N GLU A 79 -0.93 -9.28 15.26
CA GLU A 79 -1.78 -9.84 16.32
C GLU A 79 -2.93 -10.68 15.73
N ALA A 80 -3.60 -10.16 14.68
CA ALA A 80 -4.66 -10.90 14.00
C ALA A 80 -4.12 -12.17 13.31
N ALA A 81 -2.98 -12.06 12.63
CA ALA A 81 -2.31 -13.19 11.99
C ALA A 81 -1.92 -14.27 13.00
N HIS A 82 -1.23 -13.89 14.08
CA HIS A 82 -0.78 -14.82 15.13
C HIS A 82 -1.95 -15.55 15.81
N ARG A 83 -3.04 -14.82 16.11
CA ARG A 83 -4.24 -15.44 16.67
C ARG A 83 -4.83 -16.46 15.71
N PHE A 84 -4.97 -16.11 14.44
CA PHE A 84 -5.49 -17.02 13.41
C PHE A 84 -4.62 -18.28 13.27
N GLU A 85 -3.30 -18.13 13.17
CA GLU A 85 -2.35 -19.24 13.06
C GLU A 85 -2.35 -20.16 14.30
N THR A 86 -2.61 -19.60 15.48
CA THR A 86 -2.76 -20.40 16.71
C THR A 86 -3.96 -21.33 16.62
N GLU A 87 -5.06 -20.87 16.02
CA GLU A 87 -6.29 -21.64 15.80
C GLU A 87 -6.19 -22.54 14.55
N HIS A 88 -5.32 -22.19 13.59
CA HIS A 88 -5.14 -22.84 12.29
C HIS A 88 -3.67 -23.03 11.93
N PRO A 89 -2.90 -23.89 12.63
CA PRO A 89 -1.45 -23.98 12.52
C PRO A 89 -0.93 -24.42 11.14
N GLU A 90 -1.76 -25.05 10.31
CA GLU A 90 -1.43 -25.45 8.94
C GLU A 90 -1.68 -24.35 7.90
N GLU A 91 -2.14 -23.17 8.32
CA GLU A 91 -2.54 -22.07 7.44
C GLU A 91 -1.73 -20.81 7.74
N PRO A 92 -0.47 -20.72 7.30
CA PRO A 92 0.39 -19.57 7.57
C PRO A 92 -0.17 -18.30 6.92
N VAL A 93 0.06 -17.18 7.60
CA VAL A 93 -0.37 -15.84 7.18
C VAL A 93 0.84 -14.95 6.94
N LEU A 94 0.82 -14.19 5.86
CA LEU A 94 1.81 -13.15 5.60
C LEU A 94 1.20 -11.77 5.86
N VAL A 95 1.99 -10.89 6.50
CA VAL A 95 1.64 -9.49 6.76
C VAL A 95 2.40 -8.60 5.79
N ALA A 96 1.67 -7.97 4.87
CA ALA A 96 2.24 -7.06 3.89
C ALA A 96 2.21 -5.61 4.39
N GLY A 97 3.34 -4.92 4.33
CA GLY A 97 3.44 -3.49 4.62
C GLY A 97 2.82 -2.66 3.50
N GLY A 98 1.67 -2.02 3.76
CA GLY A 98 0.93 -1.22 2.78
C GLY A 98 1.58 0.14 2.52
N LEU A 99 1.91 0.43 1.27
CA LEU A 99 2.53 1.65 0.78
C LEU A 99 1.67 2.25 -0.34
N GLY A 100 0.85 3.25 0.00
CA GLY A 100 0.11 4.05 -0.97
C GLY A 100 0.97 5.17 -1.58
N PRO A 101 0.51 5.78 -2.71
CA PRO A 101 1.26 6.77 -3.45
C PRO A 101 1.33 8.13 -2.74
N TYR A 102 2.17 9.00 -3.25
CA TYR A 102 2.29 10.40 -2.82
C TYR A 102 0.96 11.16 -2.94
N GLY A 103 0.19 10.89 -4.00
CA GLY A 103 -1.15 11.46 -4.15
C GLY A 103 -2.08 11.14 -2.98
N ALA A 104 -1.98 9.95 -2.39
CA ALA A 104 -2.76 9.60 -1.20
C ALA A 104 -2.37 10.44 0.03
N TYR A 105 -1.10 10.85 0.16
CA TYR A 105 -0.64 11.78 1.19
C TYR A 105 -1.21 13.18 0.98
N LEU A 106 -1.38 13.64 -0.26
CA LEU A 106 -1.99 14.94 -0.57
C LEU A 106 -3.48 14.96 -0.19
N ALA A 107 -4.16 13.82 -0.21
CA ALA A 107 -5.58 13.67 0.13
C ALA A 107 -6.53 14.54 -0.71
N ASP A 108 -6.19 14.76 -1.99
CA ASP A 108 -6.92 15.60 -2.94
C ASP A 108 -7.43 14.81 -4.18
N GLY A 109 -7.22 13.49 -4.18
CA GLY A 109 -7.59 12.59 -5.29
C GLY A 109 -6.52 12.46 -6.37
N SER A 110 -5.35 13.05 -6.17
CA SER A 110 -4.25 12.97 -7.14
C SER A 110 -3.65 11.56 -7.26
N GLU A 111 -3.89 10.66 -6.31
CA GLU A 111 -3.59 9.23 -6.44
C GLU A 111 -4.30 8.56 -7.63
N TYR A 112 -5.41 9.14 -8.11
CA TYR A 112 -6.16 8.65 -9.29
C TYR A 112 -5.77 9.33 -10.60
N THR A 113 -4.95 10.38 -10.54
CA THR A 113 -4.56 11.16 -11.73
C THR A 113 -3.07 11.21 -11.96
N GLY A 114 -2.25 11.02 -10.90
CA GLY A 114 -0.81 11.24 -10.93
C GLY A 114 -0.41 12.70 -11.11
N ALA A 115 -1.38 13.63 -11.01
CA ALA A 115 -1.16 15.06 -11.25
C ALA A 115 -0.68 15.75 -9.97
N TYR A 116 0.57 15.54 -9.61
CA TYR A 116 1.28 16.24 -8.54
C TYR A 116 2.66 16.69 -9.01
N ASP A 117 3.10 17.81 -8.48
CA ASP A 117 4.30 18.53 -8.92
C ASP A 117 5.56 17.94 -8.27
N ILE A 118 5.93 16.75 -8.73
CA ILE A 118 7.18 16.07 -8.42
C ILE A 118 7.74 15.55 -9.74
N ASP A 119 8.92 16.01 -10.12
CA ASP A 119 9.44 15.84 -11.47
C ASP A 119 10.34 14.62 -11.67
N ILE A 120 10.87 14.02 -10.62
CA ILE A 120 11.91 12.98 -10.73
C ILE A 120 11.88 11.99 -9.56
N PRO A 121 12.40 10.76 -9.76
CA PRO A 121 12.49 9.76 -8.69
C PRO A 121 13.32 10.20 -7.47
N GLU A 122 14.27 11.09 -7.66
CA GLU A 122 15.13 11.63 -6.60
C GLU A 122 14.54 12.83 -5.87
N ASP A 123 13.32 13.28 -6.24
CA ASP A 123 12.68 14.41 -5.59
C ASP A 123 12.57 14.16 -4.08
N PRO A 124 13.01 15.14 -3.25
CA PRO A 124 12.92 15.03 -1.79
C PRO A 124 11.52 14.70 -1.28
N GLY A 125 10.47 15.17 -1.99
CA GLY A 125 9.08 14.93 -1.59
C GLY A 125 8.70 13.46 -1.55
N PHE A 126 9.10 12.65 -2.53
CA PHE A 126 8.90 11.19 -2.46
C PHE A 126 9.65 10.60 -1.27
N ARG A 127 10.88 11.00 -1.05
CA ARG A 127 11.70 10.49 0.03
C ARG A 127 11.16 10.89 1.40
N GLU A 128 10.73 12.13 1.57
CA GLU A 128 10.17 12.63 2.83
C GLU A 128 8.86 11.92 3.22
N VAL A 129 8.04 11.56 2.25
CA VAL A 129 6.77 10.87 2.48
C VAL A 129 6.95 9.38 2.67
N HIS A 130 7.76 8.73 1.82
CA HIS A 130 7.83 7.27 1.80
C HIS A 130 8.87 6.68 2.74
N LEU A 131 10.08 7.26 2.82
CA LEU A 131 11.20 6.66 3.54
C LEU A 131 10.91 6.42 5.03
N PRO A 132 10.38 7.40 5.81
CA PRO A 132 10.11 7.18 7.22
C PRO A 132 9.08 6.06 7.47
N ARG A 133 8.08 5.92 6.59
CA ARG A 133 7.10 4.85 6.67
C ARG A 133 7.73 3.49 6.40
N ILE A 134 8.59 3.39 5.37
CA ILE A 134 9.31 2.15 5.05
C ILE A 134 10.23 1.74 6.21
N GLU A 135 10.96 2.69 6.82
CA GLU A 135 11.81 2.44 8.00
C GLU A 135 11.02 1.78 9.14
N VAL A 136 9.82 2.29 9.43
CA VAL A 136 8.97 1.72 10.49
C VAL A 136 8.48 0.32 10.09
N LEU A 137 8.00 0.13 8.86
CA LEU A 137 7.53 -1.18 8.38
C LEU A 137 8.64 -2.24 8.43
N VAL A 138 9.86 -1.87 8.03
CA VAL A 138 11.03 -2.76 8.13
C VAL A 138 11.37 -3.06 9.59
N GLY A 139 11.38 -2.04 10.46
CA GLY A 139 11.67 -2.18 11.89
C GLY A 139 10.67 -3.08 12.62
N GLU A 140 9.40 -3.00 12.27
CA GLU A 140 8.33 -3.88 12.79
C GLU A 140 8.31 -5.26 12.11
N GLY A 141 9.13 -5.48 11.08
CA GLY A 141 9.35 -6.79 10.45
C GLY A 141 8.14 -7.30 9.68
N VAL A 142 7.60 -6.53 8.73
CA VAL A 142 6.61 -7.03 7.76
C VAL A 142 7.22 -8.14 6.90
N ASP A 143 6.43 -9.09 6.44
CA ASP A 143 6.92 -10.23 5.66
C ASP A 143 7.22 -9.84 4.21
N LEU A 144 6.45 -8.90 3.65
CA LEU A 144 6.61 -8.38 2.29
C LEU A 144 6.00 -6.97 2.21
N PHE A 145 6.11 -6.33 1.03
CA PHE A 145 5.54 -4.99 0.80
C PHE A 145 4.44 -5.00 -0.26
N ALA A 146 3.41 -4.19 -0.02
CA ALA A 146 2.34 -3.90 -0.97
C ALA A 146 2.50 -2.47 -1.48
N LEU A 147 3.07 -2.29 -2.66
CA LEU A 147 3.17 -1.01 -3.35
C LEU A 147 1.89 -0.83 -4.16
N GLU A 148 0.93 -0.06 -3.63
CA GLU A 148 -0.45 -0.08 -4.14
C GLU A 148 -0.91 1.25 -4.69
N THR A 149 -1.77 1.17 -5.73
CA THR A 149 -2.45 2.33 -6.34
C THR A 149 -1.48 3.34 -6.95
N LEU A 150 -0.36 2.87 -7.49
CA LEU A 150 0.68 3.75 -8.03
C LEU A 150 0.26 4.33 -9.39
N PRO A 151 0.04 5.66 -9.47
CA PRO A 151 -0.45 6.31 -10.69
C PRO A 151 0.66 6.66 -11.69
N ARG A 152 1.93 6.60 -11.23
CA ARG A 152 3.13 7.02 -11.98
C ARG A 152 4.21 5.96 -11.91
N LEU A 153 4.92 5.77 -13.03
CA LEU A 153 6.03 4.82 -13.09
C LEU A 153 7.26 5.31 -12.31
N ASP A 154 7.59 6.59 -12.38
CA ASP A 154 8.73 7.17 -11.67
C ASP A 154 8.60 7.06 -10.15
N GLU A 155 7.39 7.24 -9.61
CA GLU A 155 7.13 7.00 -8.19
C GLU A 155 7.29 5.53 -7.82
N ALA A 156 6.78 4.62 -8.65
CA ALA A 156 6.96 3.18 -8.44
C ALA A 156 8.45 2.81 -8.37
N GLN A 157 9.26 3.40 -9.27
CA GLN A 157 10.70 3.22 -9.30
C GLN A 157 11.39 3.77 -8.04
N ALA A 158 11.05 4.98 -7.63
CA ALA A 158 11.59 5.61 -6.43
C ALA A 158 11.24 4.82 -5.16
N LEU A 159 9.97 4.41 -5.04
CA LEU A 159 9.47 3.65 -3.90
C LEU A 159 10.16 2.28 -3.79
N LEU A 160 10.26 1.55 -4.92
CA LEU A 160 10.97 0.27 -4.97
C LEU A 160 12.45 0.41 -4.61
N ALA A 161 13.12 1.47 -5.10
CA ALA A 161 14.52 1.74 -4.76
C ALA A 161 14.71 1.99 -3.26
N MET A 162 13.79 2.70 -2.61
CA MET A 162 13.82 2.92 -1.16
C MET A 162 13.61 1.62 -0.38
N VAL A 163 12.65 0.80 -0.76
CA VAL A 163 12.43 -0.53 -0.14
C VAL A 163 13.67 -1.40 -0.32
N LYS A 164 14.24 -1.47 -1.52
CA LYS A 164 15.47 -2.24 -1.82
C LYS A 164 16.68 -1.78 -1.00
N GLY A 165 16.78 -0.48 -0.76
CA GLY A 165 17.85 0.11 0.06
C GLY A 165 17.78 -0.29 1.54
N LEU A 166 16.57 -0.43 2.10
CA LEU A 166 16.36 -0.74 3.52
C LEU A 166 16.15 -2.25 3.77
N ALA A 167 15.57 -2.96 2.81
CA ALA A 167 15.23 -4.38 2.93
C ALA A 167 15.54 -5.13 1.62
N PRO A 168 16.83 -5.34 1.27
CA PRO A 168 17.25 -5.86 -0.04
C PRO A 168 16.81 -7.30 -0.31
N GLN A 169 16.36 -8.04 0.71
CA GLN A 169 15.87 -9.42 0.58
C GLN A 169 14.34 -9.51 0.64
N ALA A 170 13.65 -8.37 0.84
CA ALA A 170 12.19 -8.37 0.91
C ALA A 170 11.58 -8.62 -0.47
N GLU A 171 10.42 -9.25 -0.47
CA GLU A 171 9.56 -9.37 -1.64
C GLU A 171 8.48 -8.29 -1.63
N CYS A 172 7.94 -7.95 -2.79
CA CYS A 172 6.82 -7.04 -2.91
C CYS A 172 5.94 -7.37 -4.11
N TRP A 173 4.69 -6.89 -4.09
CA TRP A 173 3.94 -6.71 -5.32
C TRP A 173 3.77 -5.23 -5.64
N ILE A 174 3.50 -4.94 -6.91
CA ILE A 174 3.20 -3.60 -7.39
C ILE A 174 1.81 -3.62 -8.04
N SER A 175 0.92 -2.73 -7.57
CA SER A 175 -0.39 -2.50 -8.19
C SER A 175 -0.48 -1.07 -8.70
N PHE A 176 -0.70 -0.93 -10.00
CA PHE A 176 -0.83 0.37 -10.64
C PHE A 176 -2.27 0.88 -10.65
N GLN A 177 -2.43 2.19 -10.56
CA GLN A 177 -3.66 2.90 -10.88
C GLN A 177 -3.67 3.20 -12.39
N VAL A 178 -4.73 2.79 -13.08
CA VAL A 178 -4.83 2.92 -14.54
C VAL A 178 -6.05 3.75 -14.96
N ARG A 179 -5.95 4.35 -16.14
CA ARG A 179 -7.05 5.06 -16.78
C ARG A 179 -8.20 4.11 -17.14
N SER A 180 -9.36 4.67 -17.43
CA SER A 180 -10.57 3.89 -17.77
C SER A 180 -10.42 2.98 -18.97
N ASP A 181 -9.46 3.21 -19.86
CA ASP A 181 -9.16 2.32 -20.99
C ASP A 181 -8.40 1.05 -20.58
N GLY A 182 -7.80 1.02 -19.38
CA GLY A 182 -7.03 -0.11 -18.84
C GLY A 182 -5.68 -0.34 -19.51
N THR A 183 -5.20 0.59 -20.37
CA THR A 183 -3.97 0.42 -21.16
C THR A 183 -2.83 1.33 -20.72
N ARG A 184 -3.13 2.34 -19.90
CA ARG A 184 -2.16 3.34 -19.42
C ARG A 184 -2.35 3.58 -17.94
N LEU A 185 -1.25 3.88 -17.25
CA LEU A 185 -1.27 4.44 -15.90
C LEU A 185 -2.01 5.79 -15.90
N ALA A 186 -2.36 6.28 -14.73
CA ALA A 186 -3.06 7.55 -14.59
C ALA A 186 -2.29 8.73 -15.19
N ASP A 187 -0.96 8.76 -15.07
CA ASP A 187 -0.07 9.77 -15.68
C ASP A 187 0.03 9.66 -17.21
N GLY A 188 -0.39 8.55 -17.80
CA GLY A 188 -0.35 8.28 -19.24
C GLY A 188 0.74 7.33 -19.69
N THR A 189 1.63 6.88 -18.82
CA THR A 189 2.62 5.83 -19.10
C THR A 189 1.92 4.55 -19.59
N PRO A 190 2.37 3.88 -20.65
CA PRO A 190 1.79 2.60 -21.06
C PRO A 190 1.87 1.54 -19.96
N LEU A 191 0.76 0.87 -19.66
CA LEU A 191 0.73 -0.19 -18.63
C LEU A 191 1.70 -1.34 -18.98
N ALA A 192 1.85 -1.67 -20.25
CA ALA A 192 2.79 -2.69 -20.72
C ALA A 192 4.25 -2.32 -20.38
N GLU A 193 4.63 -1.04 -20.51
CA GLU A 193 5.95 -0.54 -20.15
C GLU A 193 6.21 -0.67 -18.63
N ALA A 194 5.27 -0.22 -17.82
CA ALA A 194 5.36 -0.30 -16.37
C ALA A 194 5.43 -1.77 -15.88
N ALA A 195 4.61 -2.64 -16.46
CA ALA A 195 4.62 -4.07 -16.15
C ALA A 195 5.93 -4.75 -16.58
N ALA A 196 6.45 -4.44 -17.77
CA ALA A 196 7.72 -4.98 -18.25
C ALA A 196 8.91 -4.52 -17.39
N TRP A 197 8.89 -3.26 -16.93
CA TRP A 197 9.88 -2.78 -15.96
C TRP A 197 9.78 -3.57 -14.64
N ALA A 198 8.59 -3.66 -14.06
CA ALA A 198 8.38 -4.36 -12.79
C ALA A 198 8.76 -5.85 -12.87
N ALA A 199 8.56 -6.49 -14.04
CA ALA A 199 8.94 -7.88 -14.28
C ALA A 199 10.45 -8.14 -14.19
N GLN A 200 11.29 -7.13 -14.49
CA GLN A 200 12.75 -7.23 -14.43
C GLN A 200 13.30 -7.06 -13.01
N GLU A 201 12.51 -6.51 -12.10
CA GLU A 201 12.90 -6.31 -10.71
C GLU A 201 12.77 -7.61 -9.91
N GLY A 202 13.90 -8.16 -9.44
CA GLY A 202 13.96 -9.47 -8.78
C GLY A 202 13.13 -9.58 -7.51
N MET A 203 12.92 -8.48 -6.79
CA MET A 203 12.13 -8.45 -5.57
C MET A 203 10.60 -8.33 -5.82
N VAL A 204 10.17 -8.02 -7.04
CA VAL A 204 8.76 -7.95 -7.40
C VAL A 204 8.25 -9.35 -7.73
N VAL A 205 7.32 -9.88 -6.95
CA VAL A 205 6.75 -11.22 -7.12
C VAL A 205 5.42 -11.23 -7.84
N ALA A 206 4.71 -10.10 -7.89
CA ALA A 206 3.46 -9.96 -8.63
C ALA A 206 3.27 -8.53 -9.12
N VAL A 207 2.60 -8.40 -10.28
CA VAL A 207 2.21 -7.11 -10.88
C VAL A 207 0.71 -7.10 -11.12
N GLY A 208 0.05 -6.01 -10.76
CA GLY A 208 -1.39 -5.88 -10.88
C GLY A 208 -1.87 -4.46 -11.08
N ILE A 209 -3.18 -4.32 -10.96
CA ILE A 209 -3.88 -3.04 -10.88
C ILE A 209 -4.87 -3.08 -9.72
N ASN A 210 -5.16 -1.95 -9.11
CA ASN A 210 -6.17 -1.84 -8.07
C ASN A 210 -6.89 -0.48 -8.10
N CYS A 211 -7.88 -0.30 -7.23
CA CYS A 211 -8.67 0.94 -7.12
C CYS A 211 -9.30 1.41 -8.44
N VAL A 212 -9.72 0.48 -9.29
CA VAL A 212 -10.36 0.73 -10.59
C VAL A 212 -11.74 0.08 -10.65
N ALA A 213 -12.59 0.56 -11.56
CA ALA A 213 -13.88 -0.06 -11.81
C ALA A 213 -13.71 -1.50 -12.36
N PRO A 214 -14.61 -2.46 -12.02
CA PRO A 214 -14.45 -3.87 -12.39
C PRO A 214 -14.29 -4.12 -13.90
N ASP A 215 -14.94 -3.31 -14.74
CA ASP A 215 -14.85 -3.41 -16.19
C ASP A 215 -13.47 -3.00 -16.74
N VAL A 216 -12.74 -2.13 -16.04
CA VAL A 216 -11.34 -1.76 -16.36
C VAL A 216 -10.41 -2.95 -16.18
N VAL A 217 -10.65 -3.79 -15.16
CA VAL A 217 -9.86 -5.00 -14.91
C VAL A 217 -9.83 -5.91 -16.14
N GLY A 218 -10.98 -6.15 -16.75
CA GLY A 218 -11.09 -6.98 -17.96
C GLY A 218 -10.28 -6.45 -19.15
N ARG A 219 -10.06 -5.13 -19.24
CA ARG A 219 -9.23 -4.49 -20.28
C ARG A 219 -7.74 -4.52 -19.95
N ALA A 220 -7.38 -4.37 -18.69
CA ALA A 220 -5.98 -4.30 -18.26
C ALA A 220 -5.30 -5.67 -18.15
N LEU A 221 -6.00 -6.71 -17.70
CA LEU A 221 -5.44 -8.05 -17.53
C LEU A 221 -4.76 -8.63 -18.80
N PRO A 222 -5.32 -8.51 -20.01
CA PRO A 222 -4.63 -8.96 -21.23
C PRO A 222 -3.32 -8.20 -21.48
N VAL A 223 -3.26 -6.89 -21.13
CA VAL A 223 -2.05 -6.08 -21.29
C VAL A 223 -0.98 -6.56 -20.30
N LEU A 224 -1.34 -6.79 -19.04
CA LEU A 224 -0.41 -7.32 -18.03
C LEU A 224 0.12 -8.69 -18.44
N ARG A 225 -0.75 -9.63 -18.83
CA ARG A 225 -0.35 -10.98 -19.25
C ARG A 225 0.57 -11.01 -20.45
N ALA A 226 0.46 -10.04 -21.37
CA ALA A 226 1.35 -9.93 -22.52
C ALA A 226 2.72 -9.35 -22.15
N ALA A 227 2.82 -8.61 -21.03
CA ALA A 227 4.02 -7.90 -20.60
C ALA A 227 4.82 -8.63 -19.52
N THR A 228 4.21 -9.52 -18.74
CA THR A 228 4.85 -10.20 -17.61
C THR A 228 4.17 -11.53 -17.28
N ASP A 229 4.96 -12.47 -16.72
CA ASP A 229 4.51 -13.73 -16.15
C ASP A 229 4.30 -13.64 -14.61
N LYS A 230 4.53 -12.45 -14.01
CA LYS A 230 4.38 -12.17 -12.56
C LYS A 230 2.98 -11.77 -12.17
#